data_949f1951fc185be03d6d5372355addbe
#
_entry.id   949f1951fc185be03d6d5372355addbe
#
_cell.length_a   1.000
_cell.length_b   1.000
_cell.length_c   1.000
_cell.angle_alpha   90.00
_cell.angle_beta   90.00
_cell.angle_gamma   90.00
#
_symmetry.space_group_name_H-M   'P 1'
#
loop_
_entity.id
_entity.type
_entity.pdbx_description
1 polymer ?
#
loop_
_entity_poly.entity_id
_entity_poly.type
_entity_poly.pdbx_seq_one_letter_code
_entity_poly.pdbx_strand_id
1 'polypeptide(L)'
;MLEFLDVVDVERIGGTLSRDFEVARVVREWQGRGPVIVYRVEGCPQDSASNLLDLKFKLYKALGVGSDEEAYLKILDAMSSPARPSVVGAPRLREAEGGLMEVPAARFYEKEAGLYLSSAIFIACYDGVCNASINRVLVKDKRVGVVRVVPRHLWELYLRAKSRGQDLPVSVVIGVHPAIMVAAASSPRFGVFEVDVASKLLGNLWVYESPVHGNPVPLGSAVVIEGLLSRDMAEEGPYVDVIGTYDRVRNQPVLKVLKVYLM
;
A
#
# COMPACT_ATOMS: atom_id res chain seq x y z
N MET A 1 -11.06 -4.76 -1.18
CA MET A 1 -10.38 -5.77 -2.03
C MET A 1 -11.36 -6.82 -2.53
N LEU A 2 -12.11 -7.52 -1.66
CA LEU A 2 -13.00 -8.63 -2.05
C LEU A 2 -14.02 -8.22 -3.11
N GLU A 3 -14.72 -7.09 -2.93
CA GLU A 3 -15.69 -6.56 -3.90
C GLU A 3 -15.12 -6.38 -5.32
N PHE A 4 -13.83 -6.06 -5.43
CA PHE A 4 -13.17 -5.96 -6.73
C PHE A 4 -12.93 -7.36 -7.34
N LEU A 5 -12.61 -8.34 -6.53
CA LEU A 5 -12.40 -9.72 -7.00
C LEU A 5 -13.70 -10.36 -7.51
N ASP A 6 -14.87 -9.86 -7.09
CA ASP A 6 -16.18 -10.35 -7.57
C ASP A 6 -16.51 -9.87 -9.00
N VAL A 7 -15.80 -8.85 -9.52
CA VAL A 7 -16.07 -8.25 -10.83
C VAL A 7 -14.97 -8.49 -11.86
N VAL A 8 -13.93 -9.25 -11.52
CA VAL A 8 -12.83 -9.64 -12.40
C VAL A 8 -12.63 -11.16 -12.38
N ASP A 9 -12.02 -11.69 -13.44
CA ASP A 9 -11.63 -13.10 -13.45
C ASP A 9 -10.51 -13.34 -12.44
N VAL A 10 -10.62 -14.42 -11.68
CA VAL A 10 -9.66 -14.80 -10.64
C VAL A 10 -9.14 -16.21 -10.91
N GLU A 11 -7.82 -16.36 -10.96
CA GLU A 11 -7.14 -17.64 -11.01
C GLU A 11 -6.46 -17.94 -9.67
N ARG A 12 -6.70 -19.13 -9.13
CA ARG A 12 -6.09 -19.57 -7.87
C ARG A 12 -4.90 -20.47 -8.14
N ILE A 13 -3.72 -20.00 -7.76
CA ILE A 13 -2.47 -20.76 -7.89
C ILE A 13 -2.35 -21.72 -6.71
N GLY A 14 -2.20 -23.02 -7.03
CA GLY A 14 -2.06 -24.08 -6.02
C GLY A 14 -0.70 -24.03 -5.32
N GLY A 15 -0.66 -24.60 -4.11
CA GLY A 15 0.56 -24.68 -3.30
C GLY A 15 0.87 -23.38 -2.55
N THR A 16 2.05 -23.34 -1.95
CA THR A 16 2.59 -22.17 -1.23
C THR A 16 3.86 -21.73 -1.93
N LEU A 17 3.91 -20.47 -2.35
CA LEU A 17 5.03 -19.91 -3.10
C LEU A 17 6.11 -19.38 -2.15
N SER A 18 7.37 -19.64 -2.48
CA SER A 18 8.51 -19.02 -1.79
C SER A 18 8.55 -17.52 -2.03
N ARG A 19 8.97 -16.79 -1.01
CA ARG A 19 9.18 -15.33 -1.06
C ARG A 19 10.32 -14.92 -2.00
N ASP A 20 11.32 -15.81 -2.17
CA ASP A 20 12.45 -15.57 -3.04
C ASP A 20 12.15 -16.06 -4.46
N PHE A 21 11.92 -15.12 -5.36
CA PHE A 21 11.74 -15.28 -6.82
C PHE A 21 10.53 -16.09 -7.30
N GLU A 22 9.96 -17.01 -6.50
CA GLU A 22 8.86 -17.84 -6.99
C GLU A 22 7.57 -17.02 -7.16
N VAL A 23 7.25 -16.15 -6.17
CA VAL A 23 6.17 -15.15 -6.32
C VAL A 23 6.40 -14.32 -7.57
N ALA A 24 7.62 -13.80 -7.78
CA ALA A 24 7.95 -12.99 -8.95
C ALA A 24 7.78 -13.74 -10.28
N ARG A 25 8.21 -15.00 -10.33
CA ARG A 25 8.06 -15.87 -11.51
C ARG A 25 6.58 -16.06 -11.85
N VAL A 26 5.75 -16.42 -10.88
CA VAL A 26 4.32 -16.65 -11.07
C VAL A 26 3.59 -15.36 -11.47
N VAL A 27 3.85 -14.25 -10.77
CA VAL A 27 3.26 -12.94 -11.10
C VAL A 27 3.57 -12.53 -12.55
N ARG A 28 4.82 -12.71 -12.99
CA ARG A 28 5.26 -12.40 -14.37
C ARG A 28 4.64 -13.33 -15.39
N GLU A 29 4.54 -14.62 -15.08
CA GLU A 29 3.91 -15.59 -15.98
C GLU A 29 2.46 -15.24 -16.30
N TRP A 30 1.72 -14.76 -15.31
CA TRP A 30 0.30 -14.40 -15.45
C TRP A 30 0.04 -12.95 -15.84
N GLN A 31 1.05 -12.10 -15.86
CA GLN A 31 0.91 -10.69 -16.23
C GLN A 31 0.38 -10.55 -17.67
N GLY A 32 -0.67 -9.75 -17.83
CA GLY A 32 -1.30 -9.49 -19.14
C GLY A 32 -2.18 -10.61 -19.66
N ARG A 33 -2.36 -11.74 -18.96
CA ARG A 33 -3.22 -12.86 -19.40
C ARG A 33 -4.71 -12.68 -19.07
N GLY A 34 -5.08 -11.69 -18.31
CA GLY A 34 -6.47 -11.37 -17.96
C GLY A 34 -6.82 -11.56 -16.50
N PRO A 35 -6.69 -12.75 -15.88
CA PRO A 35 -7.09 -12.96 -14.50
C PRO A 35 -6.24 -12.19 -13.48
N VAL A 36 -6.84 -11.85 -12.34
CA VAL A 36 -6.14 -11.60 -11.10
C VAL A 36 -5.69 -12.95 -10.54
N ILE A 37 -4.46 -13.07 -10.09
CA ILE A 37 -3.99 -14.30 -9.46
C ILE A 37 -4.08 -14.18 -7.94
N VAL A 38 -4.56 -15.28 -7.30
CA VAL A 38 -4.61 -15.42 -5.84
C VAL A 38 -3.76 -16.63 -5.46
N TYR A 39 -2.87 -16.45 -4.50
CA TYR A 39 -1.89 -17.46 -4.10
C TYR A 39 -1.50 -17.33 -2.64
N ARG A 40 -0.90 -18.38 -2.09
CA ARG A 40 -0.31 -18.37 -0.74
C ARG A 40 1.18 -18.08 -0.81
N VAL A 41 1.66 -17.32 0.17
CA VAL A 41 3.07 -17.02 0.35
C VAL A 41 3.58 -17.69 1.63
N GLU A 42 4.76 -18.25 1.58
CA GLU A 42 5.41 -18.91 2.71
C GLU A 42 5.44 -18.01 3.95
N GLY A 43 5.01 -18.56 5.10
CA GLY A 43 4.94 -17.83 6.37
C GLY A 43 3.84 -16.77 6.46
N CYS A 44 2.96 -16.65 5.45
CA CYS A 44 1.82 -15.73 5.49
C CYS A 44 0.52 -16.49 5.73
N PRO A 45 -0.28 -16.10 6.73
CA PRO A 45 -1.53 -16.78 7.04
C PRO A 45 -2.68 -16.44 6.09
N GLN A 46 -2.54 -15.36 5.29
CA GLN A 46 -3.55 -14.87 4.36
C GLN A 46 -3.16 -15.14 2.91
N ASP A 47 -4.17 -15.30 2.05
CA ASP A 47 -3.96 -15.31 0.61
C ASP A 47 -3.48 -13.93 0.12
N SER A 48 -2.66 -13.93 -0.91
CA SER A 48 -2.15 -12.74 -1.58
C SER A 48 -2.77 -12.63 -2.97
N ALA A 49 -2.93 -11.42 -3.48
CA ALA A 49 -3.42 -11.17 -4.82
C ALA A 49 -2.43 -10.30 -5.62
N SER A 50 -2.25 -10.60 -6.89
CA SER A 50 -1.41 -9.82 -7.81
C SER A 50 -2.07 -9.65 -9.18
N ASN A 51 -1.48 -8.79 -10.02
CA ASN A 51 -2.00 -8.44 -11.34
C ASN A 51 -3.38 -7.77 -11.28
N LEU A 52 -3.60 -6.91 -10.25
CA LEU A 52 -4.87 -6.21 -10.01
C LEU A 52 -5.12 -5.09 -11.02
N LEU A 53 -4.06 -4.46 -11.55
CA LEU A 53 -4.11 -3.31 -12.46
C LEU A 53 -3.13 -3.44 -13.64
N ASP A 54 -2.74 -4.65 -14.01
CA ASP A 54 -1.81 -4.92 -15.11
C ASP A 54 -2.41 -4.72 -16.50
N LEU A 55 -3.75 -4.62 -16.59
CA LEU A 55 -4.50 -4.37 -17.82
C LEU A 55 -5.52 -3.23 -17.64
N LYS A 56 -5.69 -2.40 -18.67
CA LYS A 56 -6.57 -1.22 -18.63
C LYS A 56 -8.02 -1.54 -18.24
N PHE A 57 -8.57 -2.65 -18.73
CA PHE A 57 -9.95 -3.01 -18.37
C PHE A 57 -10.16 -3.24 -16.88
N LYS A 58 -9.12 -3.70 -16.13
CA LYS A 58 -9.17 -3.84 -14.69
C LYS A 58 -9.20 -2.48 -13.98
N LEU A 59 -8.44 -1.50 -14.50
CA LEU A 59 -8.53 -0.12 -14.05
C LEU A 59 -9.93 0.44 -14.27
N TYR A 60 -10.52 0.20 -15.47
CA TYR A 60 -11.87 0.66 -15.77
C TYR A 60 -12.90 0.03 -14.81
N LYS A 61 -12.80 -1.29 -14.58
CA LYS A 61 -13.66 -1.96 -13.59
C LYS A 61 -13.48 -1.40 -12.18
N ALA A 62 -12.25 -1.15 -11.75
CA ALA A 62 -11.95 -0.58 -10.43
C ALA A 62 -12.53 0.83 -10.26
N LEU A 63 -12.57 1.62 -11.33
CA LEU A 63 -13.11 2.99 -11.32
C LEU A 63 -14.58 3.08 -11.74
N GLY A 64 -15.18 2.00 -12.28
CA GLY A 64 -16.54 2.02 -12.81
C GLY A 64 -16.68 2.94 -14.04
N VAL A 65 -15.74 2.83 -15.00
CA VAL A 65 -15.66 3.62 -16.24
C VAL A 65 -15.44 2.72 -17.44
N GLY A 66 -15.62 3.24 -18.67
CA GLY A 66 -15.49 2.49 -19.92
C GLY A 66 -14.31 2.87 -20.81
N SER A 67 -13.59 3.96 -20.49
CA SER A 67 -12.54 4.49 -21.37
C SER A 67 -11.41 5.18 -20.58
N ASP A 68 -10.28 5.42 -21.25
CA ASP A 68 -9.16 6.21 -20.71
C ASP A 68 -9.63 7.64 -20.38
N GLU A 69 -10.42 8.26 -21.25
CA GLU A 69 -10.93 9.62 -21.06
C GLU A 69 -11.81 9.72 -19.80
N GLU A 70 -12.77 8.81 -19.67
CA GLU A 70 -13.62 8.75 -18.46
C GLU A 70 -12.79 8.52 -17.19
N ALA A 71 -11.77 7.65 -17.25
CA ALA A 71 -10.88 7.41 -16.12
C ALA A 71 -10.11 8.68 -15.72
N TYR A 72 -9.54 9.40 -16.70
CA TYR A 72 -8.84 10.66 -16.45
C TYR A 72 -9.76 11.72 -15.86
N LEU A 73 -10.94 11.93 -16.46
CA LEU A 73 -11.91 12.92 -15.99
C LEU A 73 -12.38 12.61 -14.56
N LYS A 74 -12.65 11.33 -14.28
CA LYS A 74 -13.07 10.89 -12.94
C LYS A 74 -11.98 11.10 -11.89
N ILE A 75 -10.72 10.80 -12.21
CA ILE A 75 -9.57 11.02 -11.30
C ILE A 75 -9.36 12.53 -11.06
N LEU A 76 -9.40 13.36 -12.11
CA LEU A 76 -9.23 14.80 -11.99
C LEU A 76 -10.37 15.44 -11.17
N ASP A 77 -11.63 15.03 -11.40
CA ASP A 77 -12.76 15.47 -10.59
C ASP A 77 -12.57 15.08 -9.11
N ALA A 78 -12.20 13.84 -8.85
CA ALA A 78 -11.97 13.37 -7.49
C ALA A 78 -10.83 14.12 -6.77
N MET A 79 -9.77 14.49 -7.46
CA MET A 79 -8.68 15.30 -6.91
C MET A 79 -9.08 16.75 -6.65
N SER A 80 -9.95 17.32 -7.49
CA SER A 80 -10.39 18.72 -7.38
C SER A 80 -11.53 18.92 -6.39
N SER A 81 -12.38 17.91 -6.24
CA SER A 81 -13.59 17.89 -5.40
C SER A 81 -13.66 16.60 -4.57
N PRO A 82 -12.71 16.34 -3.67
CA PRO A 82 -12.67 15.12 -2.87
C PRO A 82 -13.90 15.04 -1.93
N ALA A 83 -14.31 13.81 -1.59
CA ALA A 83 -15.44 13.55 -0.71
C ALA A 83 -14.96 12.84 0.57
N ARG A 84 -15.35 13.33 1.73
CA ARG A 84 -15.00 12.70 3.01
C ARG A 84 -15.57 11.29 3.08
N PRO A 85 -14.78 10.28 3.54
CA PRO A 85 -15.29 8.95 3.78
C PRO A 85 -16.24 8.91 4.98
N SER A 86 -17.08 7.87 5.05
CA SER A 86 -17.90 7.58 6.21
C SER A 86 -17.06 6.88 7.28
N VAL A 87 -17.13 7.38 8.52
CA VAL A 87 -16.43 6.76 9.66
C VAL A 87 -17.32 5.69 10.29
N VAL A 88 -16.73 4.50 10.52
CA VAL A 88 -17.42 3.37 11.16
C VAL A 88 -16.58 2.85 12.34
N GLY A 89 -17.16 1.96 13.15
CA GLY A 89 -16.41 1.29 14.21
C GLY A 89 -15.32 0.36 13.65
N ALA A 90 -14.23 0.23 14.38
CA ALA A 90 -13.15 -0.68 13.99
C ALA A 90 -13.65 -2.13 13.87
N PRO A 91 -13.28 -2.86 12.81
CA PRO A 91 -13.62 -4.27 12.67
C PRO A 91 -12.83 -5.12 13.68
N ARG A 92 -13.18 -6.40 13.77
CA ARG A 92 -12.36 -7.34 14.53
C ARG A 92 -11.03 -7.56 13.80
N LEU A 93 -9.94 -7.13 14.43
CA LEU A 93 -8.58 -7.28 13.92
C LEU A 93 -7.86 -8.39 14.68
N ARG A 94 -7.09 -9.24 13.98
CA ARG A 94 -6.17 -10.21 14.57
C ARG A 94 -4.76 -9.64 14.57
N GLU A 95 -4.12 -9.56 15.72
CA GLU A 95 -2.71 -9.18 15.80
C GLU A 95 -1.83 -10.30 15.23
N ALA A 96 -0.86 -9.95 14.36
CA ALA A 96 0.16 -10.84 13.82
C ALA A 96 1.39 -10.81 14.73
N GLU A 97 1.59 -11.86 15.52
CA GLU A 97 2.71 -11.94 16.48
C GLU A 97 4.08 -11.97 15.79
N GLY A 98 4.15 -12.54 14.58
CA GLY A 98 5.32 -12.54 13.72
C GLY A 98 5.60 -11.18 13.06
N GLY A 99 4.71 -10.19 13.21
CA GLY A 99 4.88 -8.85 12.69
C GLY A 99 5.01 -8.81 11.17
N LEU A 100 5.99 -8.10 10.64
CA LEU A 100 6.23 -8.00 9.18
C LEU A 100 6.52 -9.36 8.51
N MET A 101 6.94 -10.36 9.28
CA MET A 101 7.22 -11.69 8.73
C MET A 101 5.95 -12.47 8.36
N GLU A 102 4.78 -12.07 8.85
CA GLU A 102 3.48 -12.61 8.44
C GLU A 102 2.85 -11.83 7.28
N VAL A 103 3.49 -10.75 6.82
CA VAL A 103 3.03 -9.97 5.67
C VAL A 103 3.71 -10.48 4.39
N PRO A 104 3.01 -10.57 3.23
CA PRO A 104 3.53 -11.20 2.01
C PRO A 104 4.55 -10.29 1.28
N ALA A 105 5.68 -10.03 1.92
CA ALA A 105 6.84 -9.43 1.27
C ALA A 105 7.54 -10.44 0.37
N ALA A 106 8.01 -10.01 -0.79
CA ALA A 106 8.71 -10.88 -1.74
C ALA A 106 9.95 -10.19 -2.33
N ARG A 107 10.89 -11.01 -2.81
CA ARG A 107 12.05 -10.59 -3.58
C ARG A 107 11.83 -10.93 -5.04
N PHE A 108 11.91 -9.93 -5.91
CA PHE A 108 11.60 -10.07 -7.33
C PHE A 108 12.84 -10.24 -8.21
N TYR A 109 13.97 -9.64 -7.81
CA TYR A 109 15.21 -9.66 -8.60
C TYR A 109 16.43 -9.97 -7.74
N GLU A 110 17.43 -10.62 -8.35
CA GLU A 110 18.61 -11.15 -7.65
C GLU A 110 19.40 -10.12 -6.83
N LYS A 111 19.53 -8.90 -7.35
CA LYS A 111 20.32 -7.84 -6.69
C LYS A 111 19.49 -6.96 -5.76
N GLU A 112 18.20 -7.26 -5.55
CA GLU A 112 17.43 -6.55 -4.54
C GLU A 112 17.96 -6.84 -3.12
N ALA A 113 17.93 -5.84 -2.26
CA ALA A 113 18.50 -5.89 -0.91
C ALA A 113 17.84 -6.92 0.03
N GLY A 114 16.66 -7.44 -0.35
CA GLY A 114 15.90 -8.40 0.44
C GLY A 114 14.43 -8.46 0.05
N LEU A 115 13.57 -8.80 1.00
CA LEU A 115 12.13 -8.86 0.80
C LEU A 115 11.52 -7.45 0.85
N TYR A 116 10.62 -7.16 -0.10
CA TYR A 116 9.94 -5.88 -0.18
C TYR A 116 8.43 -5.98 -0.10
N LEU A 117 7.81 -5.02 0.60
CA LEU A 117 6.40 -4.68 0.47
C LEU A 117 6.31 -3.55 -0.55
N SER A 118 5.81 -3.84 -1.76
CA SER A 118 5.78 -2.89 -2.87
C SER A 118 4.45 -2.13 -3.02
N SER A 119 3.38 -2.61 -2.38
CA SER A 119 2.02 -2.04 -2.45
C SER A 119 1.56 -1.39 -1.13
N ALA A 120 2.50 -1.03 -0.26
CA ALA A 120 2.20 -0.45 1.04
C ALA A 120 1.77 1.03 0.90
N ILE A 121 0.56 1.35 1.35
CA ILE A 121 0.05 2.73 1.41
C ILE A 121 0.26 3.26 2.82
N PHE A 122 1.07 4.28 2.95
CA PHE A 122 1.34 4.99 4.18
C PHE A 122 0.30 6.08 4.41
N ILE A 123 -0.44 5.97 5.50
CA ILE A 123 -1.39 6.97 5.97
C ILE A 123 -0.77 7.67 7.18
N ALA A 124 -0.59 8.97 7.09
CA ALA A 124 -0.06 9.80 8.15
C ALA A 124 -0.89 11.07 8.29
N CYS A 125 -1.34 11.35 9.50
CA CYS A 125 -1.97 12.62 9.84
C CYS A 125 -1.08 13.34 10.87
N TYR A 126 -0.60 14.52 10.52
CA TYR A 126 0.29 15.29 11.37
C TYR A 126 0.02 16.79 11.20
N ASP A 127 -0.12 17.51 12.31
CA ASP A 127 -0.30 18.97 12.32
C ASP A 127 -1.53 19.44 11.49
N GLY A 128 -2.63 18.68 11.56
CA GLY A 128 -3.89 18.97 10.84
C GLY A 128 -3.87 18.62 9.35
N VAL A 129 -2.79 18.03 8.84
CA VAL A 129 -2.67 17.59 7.44
C VAL A 129 -2.53 16.07 7.40
N CYS A 130 -3.31 15.42 6.53
CA CYS A 130 -3.21 13.99 6.26
C CYS A 130 -2.68 13.74 4.84
N ASN A 131 -1.97 12.64 4.67
CA ASN A 131 -1.50 12.13 3.39
C ASN A 131 -1.63 10.60 3.34
N ALA A 132 -1.94 10.05 2.16
CA ALA A 132 -1.88 8.62 1.89
C ALA A 132 -1.11 8.39 0.59
N SER A 133 0.04 7.71 0.65
CA SER A 133 0.89 7.48 -0.51
C SER A 133 1.54 6.10 -0.52
N ILE A 134 1.77 5.56 -1.72
CA ILE A 134 2.44 4.26 -1.90
C ILE A 134 3.95 4.46 -1.70
N ASN A 135 4.53 3.70 -0.78
CA ASN A 135 5.97 3.67 -0.55
C ASN A 135 6.44 2.23 -0.34
N ARG A 136 7.51 1.83 -1.00
CA ARG A 136 8.09 0.50 -0.81
C ARG A 136 8.80 0.39 0.54
N VAL A 137 8.73 -0.79 1.14
CA VAL A 137 9.38 -1.09 2.43
C VAL A 137 10.31 -2.28 2.25
N LEU A 138 11.59 -2.09 2.50
CA LEU A 138 12.56 -3.18 2.68
C LEU A 138 12.35 -3.77 4.08
N VAL A 139 11.93 -5.01 4.16
CA VAL A 139 11.73 -5.72 5.44
C VAL A 139 13.09 -6.17 5.98
N LYS A 140 13.43 -5.71 7.18
CA LYS A 140 14.68 -6.12 7.87
C LYS A 140 14.44 -7.23 8.88
N ASP A 141 13.38 -7.11 9.65
CA ASP A 141 12.92 -8.12 10.62
C ASP A 141 11.43 -7.93 10.94
N LYS A 142 10.92 -8.63 11.96
CA LYS A 142 9.50 -8.58 12.34
C LYS A 142 9.01 -7.19 12.80
N ARG A 143 9.91 -6.30 13.20
CA ARG A 143 9.59 -4.98 13.78
C ARG A 143 10.27 -3.81 13.07
N VAL A 144 11.11 -4.08 12.10
CA VAL A 144 11.91 -3.05 11.41
C VAL A 144 11.78 -3.17 9.90
N GLY A 145 11.44 -2.06 9.28
CA GLY A 145 11.53 -1.87 7.83
C GLY A 145 12.33 -0.61 7.48
N VAL A 146 12.76 -0.46 6.25
CA VAL A 146 13.34 0.77 5.72
C VAL A 146 12.50 1.23 4.55
N VAL A 147 12.04 2.49 4.58
CA VAL A 147 11.00 2.99 3.68
C VAL A 147 11.58 3.94 2.67
N ARG A 148 11.41 3.64 1.38
CA ARG A 148 11.76 4.58 0.32
C ARG A 148 10.74 5.70 0.26
N VAL A 149 11.05 6.83 0.92
CA VAL A 149 10.22 8.04 0.88
C VAL A 149 10.82 9.03 -0.11
N VAL A 150 10.05 9.40 -1.13
CA VAL A 150 10.45 10.43 -2.09
C VAL A 150 10.04 11.83 -1.58
N PRO A 151 10.73 12.92 -1.99
CA PRO A 151 10.42 14.28 -1.56
C PRO A 151 9.06 14.77 -2.11
N ARG A 152 7.96 14.31 -1.49
CA ARG A 152 6.57 14.68 -1.74
C ARG A 152 5.85 14.86 -0.40
N HIS A 153 4.52 14.70 -0.36
CA HIS A 153 3.68 15.02 0.79
C HIS A 153 4.05 14.27 2.07
N LEU A 154 4.26 12.94 2.00
CA LEU A 154 4.70 12.16 3.17
C LEU A 154 6.06 12.63 3.70
N TRP A 155 7.00 12.97 2.79
CA TRP A 155 8.30 13.52 3.17
C TRP A 155 8.17 14.87 3.89
N GLU A 156 7.25 15.73 3.44
CA GLU A 156 6.97 17.00 4.10
C GLU A 156 6.46 16.80 5.53
N LEU A 157 5.49 15.86 5.73
CA LEU A 157 5.01 15.53 7.08
C LEU A 157 6.13 14.95 7.96
N TYR A 158 6.96 14.08 7.38
CA TYR A 158 8.12 13.52 8.07
C TYR A 158 9.10 14.61 8.52
N LEU A 159 9.41 15.59 7.65
CA LEU A 159 10.30 16.70 8.00
C LEU A 159 9.70 17.59 9.10
N ARG A 160 8.39 17.84 9.08
CA ARG A 160 7.70 18.59 10.15
C ARG A 160 7.81 17.88 11.51
N ALA A 161 7.57 16.57 11.56
CA ALA A 161 7.74 15.79 12.77
C ALA A 161 9.19 15.81 13.23
N LYS A 162 10.14 15.56 12.33
CA LYS A 162 11.58 15.56 12.59
C LYS A 162 12.09 16.89 13.12
N SER A 163 11.63 18.01 12.59
CA SER A 163 12.04 19.36 13.07
C SER A 163 11.62 19.62 14.51
N ARG A 164 10.58 18.95 15.00
CA ARG A 164 10.12 18.98 16.40
C ARG A 164 10.74 17.90 17.28
N GLY A 165 11.71 17.14 16.76
CA GLY A 165 12.35 16.06 17.49
C GLY A 165 11.47 14.81 17.64
N GLN A 166 10.43 14.65 16.80
CA GLN A 166 9.46 13.55 16.87
C GLN A 166 9.63 12.59 15.69
N ASP A 167 9.30 11.32 15.92
CA ASP A 167 9.06 10.35 14.87
C ASP A 167 7.64 10.55 14.34
N LEU A 168 7.39 10.31 13.04
CA LEU A 168 6.08 10.49 12.43
C LEU A 168 5.20 9.24 12.63
N PRO A 169 4.05 9.33 13.33
CA PRO A 169 3.11 8.22 13.42
C PRO A 169 2.53 7.87 12.05
N VAL A 170 2.51 6.59 11.70
CA VAL A 170 1.98 6.09 10.43
C VAL A 170 1.16 4.82 10.62
N SER A 171 0.07 4.72 9.85
CA SER A 171 -0.68 3.48 9.66
C SER A 171 -0.48 3.05 8.21
N VAL A 172 0.10 1.86 8.00
CA VAL A 172 0.40 1.37 6.67
C VAL A 172 -0.59 0.29 6.30
N VAL A 173 -1.28 0.44 5.16
CA VAL A 173 -2.29 -0.51 4.72
C VAL A 173 -1.86 -1.23 3.45
N ILE A 174 -2.22 -2.53 3.37
CA ILE A 174 -1.97 -3.40 2.22
C ILE A 174 -3.24 -4.20 1.92
N GLY A 175 -3.45 -4.55 0.66
CA GLY A 175 -4.60 -5.34 0.24
C GLY A 175 -5.91 -4.53 0.26
N VAL A 176 -5.87 -3.32 -0.23
CA VAL A 176 -7.02 -2.42 -0.39
C VAL A 176 -7.67 -2.56 -1.77
N HIS A 177 -8.85 -1.98 -1.97
CA HIS A 177 -9.48 -1.87 -3.29
C HIS A 177 -8.56 -1.09 -4.26
N PRO A 178 -8.42 -1.51 -5.54
CA PRO A 178 -7.50 -0.88 -6.49
C PRO A 178 -7.73 0.62 -6.70
N ALA A 179 -8.97 1.11 -6.62
CA ALA A 179 -9.25 2.55 -6.69
C ALA A 179 -8.58 3.36 -5.57
N ILE A 180 -8.36 2.76 -4.38
CA ILE A 180 -7.62 3.39 -3.27
C ILE A 180 -6.12 3.48 -3.63
N MET A 181 -5.57 2.47 -4.31
CA MET A 181 -4.19 2.53 -4.82
C MET A 181 -4.04 3.64 -5.88
N VAL A 182 -5.02 3.78 -6.77
CA VAL A 182 -5.05 4.87 -7.77
C VAL A 182 -5.06 6.23 -7.07
N ALA A 183 -5.92 6.42 -6.06
CA ALA A 183 -5.97 7.64 -5.27
C ALA A 183 -4.62 7.92 -4.58
N ALA A 184 -4.03 6.93 -3.91
CA ALA A 184 -2.75 7.06 -3.22
C ALA A 184 -1.56 7.36 -4.18
N ALA A 185 -1.70 7.06 -5.47
CA ALA A 185 -0.74 7.38 -6.52
C ALA A 185 -1.00 8.73 -7.22
N SER A 186 -2.18 9.34 -7.04
CA SER A 186 -2.64 10.49 -7.84
C SER A 186 -1.92 11.82 -7.52
N SER A 187 -1.33 11.94 -6.33
CA SER A 187 -0.61 13.15 -5.88
C SER A 187 -1.41 14.46 -6.06
N PRO A 188 -2.56 14.64 -5.39
CA PRO A 188 -3.33 15.87 -5.42
C PRO A 188 -2.52 17.03 -4.79
N ARG A 189 -3.10 18.23 -4.70
CA ARG A 189 -2.44 19.36 -4.01
C ARG A 189 -2.15 19.02 -2.56
N PHE A 190 -1.03 19.51 -2.03
CA PHE A 190 -0.70 19.36 -0.61
C PHE A 190 -1.87 19.87 0.28
N GLY A 191 -2.27 19.04 1.24
CA GLY A 191 -3.43 19.29 2.11
C GLY A 191 -4.73 18.67 1.62
N VAL A 192 -4.78 18.14 0.39
CA VAL A 192 -5.88 17.25 -0.06
C VAL A 192 -5.50 15.83 0.31
N PHE A 193 -6.37 15.17 1.06
CA PHE A 193 -6.12 13.82 1.54
C PHE A 193 -6.54 12.77 0.50
N GLU A 194 -5.64 11.88 0.14
CA GLU A 194 -5.86 10.88 -0.91
C GLU A 194 -6.96 9.86 -0.55
N VAL A 195 -7.24 9.66 0.75
CA VAL A 195 -8.39 8.82 1.17
C VAL A 195 -9.73 9.49 0.86
N ASP A 196 -9.81 10.83 0.91
CA ASP A 196 -10.99 11.59 0.46
C ASP A 196 -11.14 11.50 -1.07
N VAL A 197 -10.02 11.51 -1.81
CA VAL A 197 -10.00 11.26 -3.26
C VAL A 197 -10.52 9.84 -3.55
N ALA A 198 -10.06 8.83 -2.82
CA ALA A 198 -10.54 7.45 -2.95
C ALA A 198 -12.04 7.32 -2.66
N SER A 199 -12.54 8.04 -1.65
CA SER A 199 -13.96 8.07 -1.32
C SER A 199 -14.79 8.64 -2.47
N LYS A 200 -14.32 9.70 -3.12
CA LYS A 200 -14.97 10.28 -4.30
C LYS A 200 -14.96 9.32 -5.49
N LEU A 201 -13.82 8.63 -5.74
CA LEU A 201 -13.70 7.65 -6.83
C LEU A 201 -14.67 6.47 -6.69
N LEU A 202 -14.89 6.00 -5.45
CA LEU A 202 -15.75 4.86 -5.13
C LEU A 202 -17.22 5.26 -4.93
N GLY A 203 -17.54 6.57 -4.88
CA GLY A 203 -18.85 7.09 -4.53
C GLY A 203 -19.14 7.09 -3.03
N ASN A 204 -18.55 6.19 -2.28
CA ASN A 204 -18.45 6.16 -0.82
C ASN A 204 -17.32 5.23 -0.40
N LEU A 205 -16.59 5.61 0.65
CA LEU A 205 -15.58 4.78 1.28
C LEU A 205 -15.84 4.79 2.79
N TRP A 206 -15.77 3.62 3.39
CA TRP A 206 -15.80 3.50 4.84
C TRP A 206 -14.39 3.40 5.39
N VAL A 207 -14.16 4.17 6.46
CA VAL A 207 -12.89 4.16 7.20
C VAL A 207 -13.16 3.96 8.69
N TYR A 208 -12.17 3.48 9.41
CA TYR A 208 -12.18 3.41 10.87
C TYR A 208 -10.90 4.03 11.41
N GLU A 209 -10.92 4.47 12.66
CA GLU A 209 -9.73 4.95 13.34
C GLU A 209 -8.80 3.78 13.65
N SER A 210 -7.56 3.88 13.21
CA SER A 210 -6.56 2.85 13.45
C SER A 210 -6.27 2.66 14.95
N PRO A 211 -6.03 1.43 15.42
CA PRO A 211 -6.03 1.13 16.87
C PRO A 211 -4.97 1.86 17.70
N VAL A 212 -3.86 2.27 17.09
CA VAL A 212 -2.73 2.88 17.81
C VAL A 212 -2.67 4.38 17.58
N HIS A 213 -2.79 4.82 16.33
CA HIS A 213 -2.57 6.22 15.97
C HIS A 213 -3.86 7.00 15.67
N GLY A 214 -5.00 6.32 15.53
CA GLY A 214 -6.26 6.97 15.17
C GLY A 214 -6.31 7.47 13.71
N ASN A 215 -5.37 7.07 12.85
CA ASN A 215 -5.41 7.43 11.45
C ASN A 215 -6.61 6.79 10.75
N PRO A 216 -7.27 7.48 9.78
CA PRO A 216 -8.42 6.93 9.07
C PRO A 216 -7.98 5.83 8.08
N VAL A 217 -8.20 4.58 8.45
CA VAL A 217 -7.84 3.39 7.68
C VAL A 217 -9.04 2.89 6.88
N PRO A 218 -8.91 2.63 5.56
CA PRO A 218 -9.97 2.05 4.75
C PRO A 218 -10.45 0.70 5.29
N LEU A 219 -11.77 0.56 5.48
CA LEU A 219 -12.38 -0.72 5.84
C LEU A 219 -12.11 -1.75 4.73
N GLY A 220 -11.75 -2.98 5.11
CA GLY A 220 -11.40 -4.04 4.16
C GLY A 220 -9.94 -4.01 3.72
N SER A 221 -9.08 -3.22 4.37
CA SER A 221 -7.62 -3.37 4.25
C SER A 221 -7.19 -4.72 4.82
N ALA A 222 -6.55 -5.57 4.01
CA ALA A 222 -6.19 -6.93 4.45
C ALA A 222 -5.13 -6.94 5.58
N VAL A 223 -4.22 -5.97 5.53
CA VAL A 223 -3.16 -5.77 6.54
C VAL A 223 -3.14 -4.31 6.98
N VAL A 224 -3.00 -4.08 8.27
CA VAL A 224 -2.74 -2.76 8.86
C VAL A 224 -1.52 -2.84 9.75
N ILE A 225 -0.50 -2.04 9.44
CA ILE A 225 0.74 -1.94 10.20
C ILE A 225 0.75 -0.60 10.91
N GLU A 226 0.76 -0.61 12.21
CA GLU A 226 0.93 0.59 13.04
C GLU A 226 2.40 0.77 13.37
N GLY A 227 2.95 1.94 13.07
CA GLY A 227 4.37 2.19 13.26
C GLY A 227 4.74 3.66 13.35
N LEU A 228 6.03 3.87 13.50
CA LEU A 228 6.65 5.19 13.52
C LEU A 228 7.66 5.28 12.37
N LEU A 229 7.51 6.26 11.50
CA LEU A 229 8.56 6.62 10.55
C LEU A 229 9.61 7.41 11.34
N SER A 230 10.68 6.70 11.70
CA SER A 230 11.68 7.16 12.67
C SER A 230 12.62 8.22 12.04
N ARG A 231 13.17 9.05 12.89
CA ARG A 231 14.29 9.94 12.54
C ARG A 231 15.59 9.17 12.26
N ASP A 232 15.68 7.93 12.70
CA ASP A 232 16.79 7.03 12.36
C ASP A 232 16.76 6.71 10.88
N MET A 233 17.94 6.62 10.30
CA MET A 233 18.13 6.34 8.86
C MET A 233 18.91 5.04 8.70
N ALA A 234 18.56 4.27 7.66
CA ALA A 234 19.27 3.05 7.29
C ALA A 234 19.34 2.91 5.77
N GLU A 235 20.22 2.04 5.29
CA GLU A 235 20.35 1.76 3.86
C GLU A 235 19.11 1.03 3.32
N GLU A 236 18.55 1.58 2.24
CA GLU A 236 17.47 1.04 1.43
C GLU A 236 17.97 0.86 -0.01
N GLY A 237 17.63 -0.25 -0.64
CA GLY A 237 18.08 -0.63 -1.96
C GLY A 237 19.30 -1.56 -1.94
N PRO A 238 19.75 -2.02 -3.12
CA PRO A 238 19.15 -1.74 -4.43
C PRO A 238 17.77 -2.36 -4.61
N TYR A 239 16.97 -1.78 -5.50
CA TYR A 239 15.62 -2.23 -5.85
C TYR A 239 15.35 -1.94 -7.34
N VAL A 240 14.63 -2.80 -8.03
CA VAL A 240 14.27 -2.56 -9.43
C VAL A 240 13.07 -1.63 -9.51
N ASP A 241 13.23 -0.50 -10.18
CA ASP A 241 12.17 0.48 -10.40
C ASP A 241 11.22 0.10 -11.57
N VAL A 242 10.23 0.94 -11.83
CA VAL A 242 9.19 0.71 -12.85
C VAL A 242 9.73 0.66 -14.29
N ILE A 243 10.92 1.20 -14.53
CA ILE A 243 11.58 1.15 -15.86
C ILE A 243 12.54 -0.04 -15.99
N GLY A 244 12.61 -0.91 -14.98
CA GLY A 244 13.41 -2.13 -15.00
C GLY A 244 14.88 -1.92 -14.67
N THR A 245 15.26 -0.77 -14.10
CA THR A 245 16.65 -0.49 -13.68
C THR A 245 16.81 -0.59 -12.17
N TYR A 246 18.00 -0.98 -11.72
CA TYR A 246 18.30 -0.99 -10.30
C TYR A 246 18.49 0.44 -9.77
N ASP A 247 17.60 0.85 -8.86
CA ASP A 247 17.78 2.06 -8.07
C ASP A 247 18.95 1.87 -7.08
N ARG A 248 19.75 2.91 -6.90
CA ARG A 248 20.92 2.89 -6.02
C ARG A 248 20.54 2.79 -4.55
N VAL A 249 21.45 2.28 -3.74
CA VAL A 249 21.34 2.32 -2.27
C VAL A 249 21.30 3.77 -1.77
N ARG A 250 20.41 4.05 -0.84
CA ARG A 250 20.25 5.36 -0.19
C ARG A 250 19.92 5.19 1.29
N ASN A 251 20.36 6.14 2.10
CA ASN A 251 19.87 6.26 3.47
C ASN A 251 18.43 6.76 3.45
N GLN A 252 17.54 6.02 4.07
CA GLN A 252 16.10 6.25 4.12
C GLN A 252 15.57 6.07 5.55
N PRO A 253 14.41 6.66 5.90
CA PRO A 253 13.83 6.54 7.23
C PRO A 253 13.52 5.09 7.60
N VAL A 254 13.77 4.76 8.86
CA VAL A 254 13.42 3.46 9.44
C VAL A 254 11.96 3.47 9.86
N LEU A 255 11.20 2.44 9.47
CA LEU A 255 9.88 2.13 10.00
C LEU A 255 10.04 1.25 11.25
N LYS A 256 9.72 1.80 12.42
CA LYS A 256 9.61 1.05 13.68
C LYS A 256 8.18 0.55 13.81
N VAL A 257 7.98 -0.75 13.69
CA VAL A 257 6.66 -1.39 13.74
C VAL A 257 6.24 -1.65 15.18
N LEU A 258 5.10 -1.10 15.56
CA LEU A 258 4.49 -1.27 16.88
C LEU A 258 3.56 -2.48 16.90
N LYS A 259 2.65 -2.56 15.92
CA LYS A 259 1.65 -3.61 15.76
C LYS A 259 1.44 -3.94 14.28
N VAL A 260 1.10 -5.18 14.00
CA VAL A 260 0.60 -5.61 12.69
C VAL A 260 -0.73 -6.31 12.92
N TYR A 261 -1.74 -5.90 12.18
CA TYR A 261 -3.08 -6.49 12.23
C TYR A 261 -3.44 -7.10 10.87
N LEU A 262 -4.09 -8.24 10.92
CA LEU A 262 -4.63 -8.96 9.77
C LEU A 262 -6.16 -9.00 9.90
N MET A 263 -6.85 -8.80 8.78
CA MET A 263 -8.31 -8.80 8.72
C MET A 263 -8.83 -10.13 8.15
#